data_4fdf36dc98c7b745821b703b60416ab7
#
_entry.id   4fdf36dc98c7b745821b703b60416ab7
#
_cell.length_a   1.000
_cell.length_b   1.000
_cell.length_c   1.000
_cell.angle_alpha   90.00
_cell.angle_beta   90.00
_cell.angle_gamma   90.00
#
_symmetry.space_group_name_H-M   'P 1'
#
loop_
_entity.id
_entity.type
_entity.pdbx_description
1 polymer ?
#
loop_
_entity_poly.entity_id
_entity_poly.type
_entity_poly.pdbx_seq_one_letter_code
_entity_poly.pdbx_strand_id
1 'polypeptide(L)'
;VHPDTAPRRRRADARRNVDALIEAAKTVFAASGVDAPAKEITDLAGVGVGTLYRHFPQRSDLVKAVVESGIDAVADAGPALSAAHKPAEALTQWIHRFTELLATKRGLASALHSGDPAFA
;
A
#
# COMPACT_ATOMS: atom_id res chain seq x y z
N VAL A 1 -3.28 -4.27 -36.47
CA VAL A 1 -2.82 -4.62 -35.13
C VAL A 1 -1.37 -4.17 -34.99
N HIS A 2 -1.13 -3.33 -34.04
CA HIS A 2 0.22 -2.83 -33.76
C HIS A 2 0.87 -3.72 -32.72
N PRO A 3 1.99 -4.41 -33.05
CA PRO A 3 2.66 -5.30 -32.11
C PRO A 3 3.09 -4.60 -30.83
N ASP A 4 3.35 -3.30 -30.89
CA ASP A 4 3.83 -2.51 -29.75
C ASP A 4 2.75 -2.16 -28.73
N THR A 5 1.46 -2.28 -29.11
CA THR A 5 0.34 -1.92 -28.26
C THR A 5 0.10 -2.94 -27.14
N ALA A 6 0.22 -4.23 -27.44
CA ALA A 6 -0.04 -5.31 -26.50
C ALA A 6 0.95 -5.31 -25.30
N PRO A 7 2.28 -5.15 -25.49
CA PRO A 7 3.21 -5.05 -24.37
C PRO A 7 2.96 -3.84 -23.48
N ARG A 8 2.61 -2.69 -24.07
CA ARG A 8 2.29 -1.48 -23.30
C ARG A 8 1.03 -1.67 -22.48
N ARG A 9 0.01 -2.29 -23.06
CA ARG A 9 -1.26 -2.57 -22.39
C ARG A 9 -1.03 -3.51 -21.20
N ARG A 10 -0.24 -4.57 -21.38
CA ARG A 10 0.07 -5.51 -20.29
C ARG A 10 0.81 -4.83 -19.15
N ARG A 11 1.76 -3.95 -19.46
CA ARG A 11 2.49 -3.20 -18.44
C ARG A 11 1.59 -2.24 -17.69
N ALA A 12 0.68 -1.56 -18.39
CA ALA A 12 -0.29 -0.67 -17.77
C ALA A 12 -1.26 -1.43 -16.88
N ASP A 13 -1.73 -2.60 -17.33
CA ASP A 13 -2.63 -3.47 -16.55
C ASP A 13 -1.93 -4.02 -15.32
N ALA A 14 -0.67 -4.47 -15.46
CA ALA A 14 0.12 -4.95 -14.34
C ALA A 14 0.33 -3.85 -13.29
N ARG A 15 0.61 -2.63 -13.72
CA ARG A 15 0.79 -1.49 -12.83
C ARG A 15 -0.50 -1.17 -12.08
N ARG A 16 -1.63 -1.16 -12.78
CA ARG A 16 -2.94 -0.95 -12.14
C ARG A 16 -3.24 -2.03 -11.12
N ASN A 17 -2.91 -3.29 -11.42
CA ASN A 17 -3.10 -4.40 -10.50
C ASN A 17 -2.24 -4.25 -9.26
N VAL A 18 -0.98 -3.86 -9.42
CA VAL A 18 -0.07 -3.60 -8.29
C VAL A 18 -0.61 -2.47 -7.42
N ASP A 19 -1.01 -1.36 -8.02
CA ASP A 19 -1.56 -0.21 -7.29
C ASP A 19 -2.83 -0.58 -6.54
N ALA A 20 -3.73 -1.34 -7.18
CA ALA A 20 -4.97 -1.81 -6.57
C ALA A 20 -4.69 -2.73 -5.39
N LEU A 21 -3.70 -3.62 -5.50
CA LEU A 21 -3.30 -4.52 -4.43
C LEU A 21 -2.72 -3.76 -3.23
N ILE A 22 -1.89 -2.76 -3.48
CA ILE A 22 -1.31 -1.94 -2.42
C ILE A 22 -2.40 -1.15 -1.69
N GLU A 23 -3.33 -0.53 -2.41
CA GLU A 23 -4.44 0.22 -1.81
C GLU A 23 -5.38 -0.70 -1.01
N ALA A 24 -5.70 -1.86 -1.56
CA ALA A 24 -6.51 -2.86 -0.87
C ALA A 24 -5.81 -3.35 0.40
N ALA A 25 -4.51 -3.63 0.31
CA ALA A 25 -3.73 -4.07 1.46
C ALA A 25 -3.69 -3.02 2.56
N LYS A 26 -3.55 -1.74 2.23
CA LYS A 26 -3.62 -0.65 3.21
C LYS A 26 -4.92 -0.71 4.01
N THR A 27 -6.04 -0.82 3.31
CA THR A 27 -7.37 -0.87 3.92
C THR A 27 -7.54 -2.10 4.78
N VAL A 28 -7.16 -3.27 4.27
CA VAL A 28 -7.33 -4.55 4.97
C VAL A 28 -6.41 -4.62 6.20
N PHE A 29 -5.16 -4.20 6.07
CA PHE A 29 -4.21 -4.21 7.18
C PHE A 29 -4.64 -3.25 8.29
N ALA A 30 -5.21 -2.11 7.95
CA ALA A 30 -5.71 -1.16 8.94
C ALA A 30 -6.92 -1.70 9.70
N ALA A 31 -7.80 -2.45 9.03
CA ALA A 31 -9.03 -2.99 9.62
C ALA A 31 -8.82 -4.33 10.32
N SER A 32 -8.02 -5.23 9.74
CA SER A 32 -7.91 -6.63 10.16
C SER A 32 -6.49 -7.02 10.57
N GLY A 33 -5.52 -6.14 10.42
CA GLY A 33 -4.12 -6.43 10.71
C GLY A 33 -3.40 -7.09 9.54
N VAL A 34 -2.08 -7.24 9.69
CA VAL A 34 -1.20 -7.77 8.63
C VAL A 34 -1.37 -9.28 8.42
N ASP A 35 -2.04 -9.96 9.34
CA ASP A 35 -2.31 -11.40 9.25
C ASP A 35 -3.58 -11.71 8.46
N ALA A 36 -4.28 -10.69 7.96
CA ALA A 36 -5.50 -10.87 7.21
C ALA A 36 -5.29 -11.82 6.03
N PRO A 37 -6.31 -12.66 5.70
CA PRO A 37 -6.20 -13.57 4.57
C PRO A 37 -5.94 -12.85 3.26
N ALA A 38 -5.11 -13.43 2.41
CA ALA A 38 -4.82 -12.89 1.08
C ALA A 38 -6.11 -12.66 0.27
N LYS A 39 -7.10 -13.50 0.47
CA LYS A 39 -8.40 -13.39 -0.22
C LYS A 39 -9.11 -12.07 0.08
N GLU A 40 -9.05 -11.57 1.31
CA GLU A 40 -9.63 -10.26 1.63
C GLU A 40 -9.02 -9.14 0.80
N ILE A 41 -7.71 -9.20 0.62
CA ILE A 41 -6.97 -8.20 -0.17
C ILE A 41 -7.34 -8.31 -1.64
N THR A 42 -7.32 -9.52 -2.20
CA THR A 42 -7.62 -9.73 -3.62
C THR A 42 -9.08 -9.46 -3.96
N ASP A 43 -10.00 -9.79 -3.08
CA ASP A 43 -11.42 -9.48 -3.28
C ASP A 43 -11.66 -7.97 -3.31
N LEU A 44 -11.03 -7.23 -2.41
CA LEU A 44 -11.14 -5.77 -2.39
C LEU A 44 -10.45 -5.13 -3.60
N ALA A 45 -9.31 -5.65 -4.01
CA ALA A 45 -8.57 -5.16 -5.17
C ALA A 45 -9.23 -5.51 -6.51
N GLY A 46 -10.09 -6.53 -6.52
CA GLY A 46 -10.74 -7.00 -7.74
C GLY A 46 -9.81 -7.82 -8.64
N VAL A 47 -8.83 -8.50 -8.07
CA VAL A 47 -7.87 -9.34 -8.81
C VAL A 47 -7.84 -10.75 -8.21
N GLY A 48 -7.25 -11.69 -8.94
CA GLY A 48 -7.10 -13.06 -8.46
C GLY A 48 -5.90 -13.24 -7.53
N VAL A 49 -5.95 -14.29 -6.72
CA VAL A 49 -4.85 -14.65 -5.81
C VAL A 49 -3.56 -14.95 -6.59
N GLY A 50 -3.67 -15.56 -7.77
CA GLY A 50 -2.50 -15.80 -8.62
C GLY A 50 -1.80 -14.50 -9.04
N THR A 51 -2.57 -13.45 -9.30
CA THR A 51 -2.03 -12.13 -9.63
C THR A 51 -1.28 -11.55 -8.43
N LEU A 52 -1.85 -11.67 -7.23
CA LEU A 52 -1.20 -11.23 -6.00
C LEU A 52 0.18 -11.88 -5.84
N TYR A 53 0.23 -13.22 -5.89
CA TYR A 53 1.49 -13.94 -5.67
C TYR A 53 2.49 -13.77 -6.79
N ARG A 54 2.04 -13.38 -7.97
CA ARG A 54 2.95 -13.06 -9.08
C ARG A 54 3.72 -11.78 -8.81
N HIS A 55 3.08 -10.77 -8.23
CA HIS A 55 3.70 -9.48 -7.92
C HIS A 55 4.35 -9.45 -6.54
N PHE A 56 3.77 -10.15 -5.58
CA PHE A 56 4.23 -10.20 -4.19
C PHE A 56 4.30 -11.65 -3.72
N PRO A 57 5.40 -12.36 -4.06
CA PRO A 57 5.56 -13.78 -3.74
C PRO A 57 5.47 -14.08 -2.24
N GLN A 58 5.89 -13.12 -1.41
CA GLN A 58 5.83 -13.23 0.04
C GLN A 58 4.99 -12.11 0.61
N ARG A 59 4.34 -12.37 1.74
CA ARG A 59 3.56 -11.35 2.43
C ARG A 59 4.42 -10.14 2.83
N SER A 60 5.66 -10.38 3.22
CA SER A 60 6.61 -9.31 3.55
C SER A 60 6.86 -8.35 2.39
N ASP A 61 6.83 -8.83 1.15
CA ASP A 61 6.95 -7.99 -0.03
C ASP A 61 5.79 -6.99 -0.13
N LEU A 62 4.58 -7.45 0.15
CA LEU A 62 3.39 -6.62 0.15
C LEU A 62 3.42 -5.61 1.29
N VAL A 63 3.80 -6.04 2.49
CA VAL A 63 3.95 -5.16 3.66
C VAL A 63 4.94 -4.05 3.37
N LYS A 64 6.09 -4.39 2.78
CA LYS A 64 7.11 -3.42 2.39
C LYS A 64 6.55 -2.40 1.40
N ALA A 65 5.82 -2.85 0.40
CA ALA A 65 5.22 -1.97 -0.61
C ALA A 65 4.20 -1.01 0.02
N VAL A 66 3.40 -1.48 0.97
CA VAL A 66 2.44 -0.65 1.71
C VAL A 66 3.16 0.44 2.51
N VAL A 67 4.23 0.09 3.20
CA VAL A 67 5.01 1.06 3.98
C VAL A 67 5.65 2.11 3.07
N GLU A 68 6.27 1.69 1.98
CA GLU A 68 6.90 2.59 1.02
C GLU A 68 5.88 3.55 0.41
N SER A 69 4.71 3.05 0.04
CA SER A 69 3.62 3.86 -0.50
C SER A 69 3.14 4.89 0.53
N GLY A 70 3.05 4.52 1.80
CA GLY A 70 2.66 5.44 2.88
C GLY A 70 3.67 6.56 3.07
N ILE A 71 4.96 6.24 3.01
CA ILE A 71 6.03 7.23 3.12
C ILE A 71 5.95 8.23 1.96
N ASP A 72 5.80 7.74 0.74
CA ASP A 72 5.68 8.60 -0.45
C ASP A 72 4.47 9.52 -0.34
N ALA A 73 3.33 9.00 0.11
CA ALA A 73 2.11 9.78 0.27
C ALA A 73 2.28 10.91 1.29
N VAL A 74 2.96 10.66 2.41
CA VAL A 74 3.23 11.69 3.42
C VAL A 74 4.21 12.73 2.88
N ALA A 75 5.27 12.28 2.18
CA ALA A 75 6.24 13.20 1.58
C ALA A 75 5.59 14.12 0.56
N ASP A 76 4.69 13.59 -0.28
CA ASP A 76 4.02 14.36 -1.32
C ASP A 76 2.92 15.27 -0.78
N ALA A 77 2.34 14.93 0.36
CA ALA A 77 1.22 15.68 0.94
C ALA A 77 1.64 17.06 1.44
N GLY A 78 2.89 17.25 1.87
CA GLY A 78 3.36 18.53 2.42
C GLY A 78 3.13 19.72 1.48
N PRO A 79 3.65 19.69 0.24
CA PRO A 79 3.43 20.78 -0.71
C PRO A 79 1.96 21.04 -1.03
N ALA A 80 1.17 19.99 -1.22
CA ALA A 80 -0.26 20.12 -1.51
C ALA A 80 -1.02 20.75 -0.36
N LEU A 81 -0.73 20.37 0.87
CA LEU A 81 -1.35 20.93 2.07
C LEU A 81 -0.94 22.38 2.25
N SER A 82 0.32 22.73 1.99
CA SER A 82 0.81 24.10 2.07
C SER A 82 0.12 25.02 1.05
N ALA A 83 -0.23 24.49 -0.11
CA ALA A 83 -0.93 25.25 -1.15
C ALA A 83 -2.43 25.43 -0.83
N ALA A 84 -3.05 24.47 -0.14
CA ALA A 84 -4.50 24.44 0.10
C ALA A 84 -4.92 25.07 1.43
N HIS A 85 -4.02 25.18 2.40
CA HIS A 85 -4.34 25.60 3.77
C HIS A 85 -3.41 26.69 4.27
N LYS A 86 -3.86 27.41 5.31
CA LYS A 86 -2.99 28.31 6.06
C LYS A 86 -1.87 27.51 6.71
N PRO A 87 -0.69 28.12 6.97
CA PRO A 87 0.47 27.37 7.48
C PRO A 87 0.20 26.52 8.71
N ALA A 88 -0.54 27.03 9.69
CA ALA A 88 -0.86 26.26 10.90
C ALA A 88 -1.76 25.05 10.60
N GLU A 89 -2.76 25.23 9.74
CA GLU A 89 -3.65 24.15 9.33
C GLU A 89 -2.93 23.12 8.50
N ALA A 90 -2.06 23.55 7.58
CA ALA A 90 -1.26 22.65 6.76
C ALA A 90 -0.36 21.78 7.62
N LEU A 91 0.30 22.36 8.61
CA LEU A 91 1.16 21.64 9.54
C LEU A 91 0.36 20.63 10.36
N THR A 92 -0.80 21.02 10.88
CA THR A 92 -1.67 20.11 11.64
C THR A 92 -2.10 18.92 10.80
N GLN A 93 -2.53 19.15 9.57
CA GLN A 93 -2.93 18.08 8.65
C GLN A 93 -1.77 17.15 8.31
N TRP A 94 -0.59 17.71 8.09
CA TRP A 94 0.60 16.92 7.78
C TRP A 94 1.02 16.06 8.97
N ILE A 95 1.02 16.62 10.18
CA ILE A 95 1.32 15.88 11.41
C ILE A 95 0.34 14.74 11.60
N HIS A 96 -0.95 14.97 11.33
CA HIS A 96 -1.97 13.94 11.42
C HIS A 96 -1.68 12.77 10.47
N ARG A 97 -1.35 13.06 9.23
CA ARG A 97 -0.98 12.03 8.24
C ARG A 97 0.28 11.29 8.65
N PHE A 98 1.27 12.00 9.17
CA PHE A 98 2.51 11.40 9.67
C PHE A 98 2.24 10.48 10.87
N THR A 99 1.36 10.89 11.77
CA THR A 99 0.95 10.08 12.92
C THR A 99 0.26 8.79 12.49
N GLU A 100 -0.61 8.86 11.50
CA GLU A 100 -1.26 7.68 10.92
C GLU A 100 -0.24 6.72 10.32
N LEU A 101 0.76 7.24 9.61
CA LEU A 101 1.83 6.42 9.04
C LEU A 101 2.63 5.72 10.14
N LEU A 102 2.98 6.43 11.22
CA LEU A 102 3.71 5.86 12.34
C LEU A 102 2.90 4.75 13.03
N ALA A 103 1.60 4.94 13.19
CA ALA A 103 0.72 3.93 13.79
C ALA A 103 0.68 2.67 12.91
N THR A 104 0.57 2.82 11.60
CA THR A 104 0.61 1.71 10.66
C THR A 104 1.95 0.99 10.72
N LYS A 105 3.05 1.73 10.70
CA LYS A 105 4.40 1.18 10.76
C LYS A 105 4.64 0.42 12.07
N ARG A 106 4.15 0.93 13.20
CA ARG A 106 4.25 0.27 14.50
C ARG A 106 3.51 -1.07 14.50
N GLY A 107 2.29 -1.11 13.95
CA GLY A 107 1.51 -2.33 13.83
C GLY A 107 2.22 -3.37 12.96
N LEU A 108 2.78 -2.94 11.83
CA LEU A 108 3.54 -3.80 10.93
C LEU A 108 4.81 -4.34 11.59
N ALA A 109 5.55 -3.48 12.29
CA ALA A 109 6.77 -3.89 13.00
C ALA A 109 6.45 -4.91 14.10
N SER A 110 5.37 -4.70 14.84
CA SER A 110 4.91 -5.63 15.86
C SER A 110 4.60 -7.01 15.27
N ALA A 111 3.92 -7.05 14.13
CA ALA A 111 3.61 -8.29 13.42
C ALA A 111 4.87 -9.01 12.95
N LEU A 112 5.85 -8.26 12.43
CA LEU A 112 7.12 -8.82 11.98
C LEU A 112 7.91 -9.44 13.15
N HIS A 113 7.81 -8.85 14.33
CA HIS A 113 8.48 -9.35 15.53
C HIS A 113 7.74 -10.52 16.21
N SER A 114 6.51 -10.80 15.82
CA SER A 114 5.72 -11.89 16.41
C SER A 114 6.23 -13.29 16.03
N GLY A 115 7.16 -13.38 15.08
CA GLY A 115 7.67 -14.65 14.61
C GLY A 115 6.72 -15.38 13.67
N ASP A 116 5.76 -14.68 13.09
CA ASP A 116 4.82 -15.27 12.14
C ASP A 116 5.58 -15.76 10.91
N PRO A 117 5.45 -17.06 10.54
CA PRO A 117 6.11 -17.60 9.34
C PRO A 117 5.77 -16.88 8.04
N ALA A 118 4.63 -16.20 7.99
CA ALA A 118 4.23 -15.42 6.81
C ALA A 118 5.19 -14.26 6.53
N PHE A 119 5.99 -13.86 7.53
CA PHE A 119 6.94 -12.75 7.41
C PHE A 119 8.40 -13.19 7.54
N ALA A 120 8.63 -14.48 7.61
CA ALA A 120 9.98 -15.02 7.72
C ALA A 120 10.75 -14.92 6.39
#